data_1089a2a998ac4163b4dce53ff872fb78
#
_entry.id   1089a2a998ac4163b4dce53ff872fb78
#
_cell.length_a   1.000
_cell.length_b   1.000
_cell.length_c   1.000
_cell.angle_alpha   90.00
_cell.angle_beta   90.00
_cell.angle_gamma   90.00
#
_symmetry.space_group_name_H-M   'P 1'
#
loop_
_entity.id
_entity.type
_entity.pdbx_description
1 polymer ?
#
loop_
_entity_poly.entity_id
_entity_poly.type
_entity_poly.pdbx_seq_one_letter_code
_entity_poly.pdbx_strand_id
1 'polypeptide(L)'
;MTPVLGEEMRTASDRPDGDASTCCAPGRRPSPPSSSDHEAPQRIRTTDHALALDRLIALTAAEFWMGDDGPSSHAADGEGPIRSTTVDAFAISAHTVTNAEFDEFVTNSEYVTDAERFGWSFVFAGLLPAALRRASPRPEGTPWWCAVTDATWRAPEGPGSDVSERADHPVVHVSWNDARAFCRWAGVRLPTEAEWEYAARGGLSRARYPWGDELDEDESFRCNIWRGSFPARNTAADGYRSTAPVEAFEPNGFGLYNMVGNVWEWTADPWRVDHSGSPHEAPESRYAMRGGSHMCHDSYCNRYRVSARTSNSADGSSGNIGFRIAR
;
A
#
# COMPACT_ATOMS: atom_id res chain seq x y z
N MET A 1 30.93 -21.26 -40.27
CA MET A 1 30.25 -19.95 -40.30
C MET A 1 28.79 -20.21 -39.98
N THR A 2 28.43 -20.01 -38.72
CA THR A 2 27.06 -20.20 -38.20
C THR A 2 26.60 -18.81 -37.71
N PRO A 3 25.43 -18.32 -38.10
CA PRO A 3 24.97 -17.01 -37.65
C PRO A 3 24.41 -17.12 -36.22
N VAL A 4 24.85 -16.21 -35.37
CA VAL A 4 24.34 -15.94 -34.05
C VAL A 4 23.00 -15.23 -34.19
N LEU A 5 21.91 -15.83 -33.72
CA LEU A 5 20.60 -15.21 -33.62
C LEU A 5 20.61 -14.23 -32.41
N GLY A 6 20.52 -12.93 -32.72
CA GLY A 6 20.29 -11.91 -31.71
C GLY A 6 18.86 -12.01 -31.19
N GLU A 7 18.74 -12.21 -29.91
CA GLU A 7 17.47 -12.14 -29.16
C GLU A 7 17.18 -10.66 -28.90
N GLU A 8 16.28 -10.08 -29.68
CA GLU A 8 15.78 -8.72 -29.50
C GLU A 8 14.98 -8.67 -28.19
N MET A 9 15.49 -7.92 -27.23
CA MET A 9 14.77 -7.55 -26.01
C MET A 9 13.54 -6.73 -26.39
N ARG A 10 12.36 -7.32 -26.28
CA ARG A 10 11.08 -6.62 -26.42
C ARG A 10 10.96 -5.55 -25.34
N THR A 11 10.75 -4.32 -25.76
CA THR A 11 10.49 -3.17 -24.89
C THR A 11 9.12 -3.30 -24.22
N ALA A 12 8.94 -2.67 -23.06
CA ALA A 12 7.77 -2.78 -22.19
C ALA A 12 6.41 -2.33 -22.81
N SER A 13 6.40 -1.87 -24.06
CA SER A 13 5.21 -1.36 -24.75
C SER A 13 4.31 -2.43 -25.41
N ASP A 14 4.73 -3.70 -25.45
CA ASP A 14 4.01 -4.78 -26.16
C ASP A 14 3.27 -5.75 -25.22
N ARG A 15 2.79 -5.30 -24.06
CA ARG A 15 1.93 -6.14 -23.20
C ARG A 15 0.47 -5.96 -23.61
N PRO A 16 -0.29 -7.04 -23.85
CA PRO A 16 -1.73 -6.93 -24.04
C PRO A 16 -2.37 -6.33 -22.77
N ASP A 17 -3.45 -5.57 -22.95
CA ASP A 17 -4.27 -4.90 -21.92
C ASP A 17 -4.84 -5.86 -20.86
N GLY A 18 -3.98 -6.50 -20.08
CA GLY A 18 -4.31 -7.16 -18.84
C GLY A 18 -4.35 -6.10 -17.74
N ASP A 19 -5.39 -6.13 -16.92
CA ASP A 19 -5.64 -5.21 -15.80
C ASP A 19 -4.33 -4.87 -15.06
N ALA A 20 -3.74 -3.71 -15.39
CA ALA A 20 -2.45 -3.26 -14.86
C ALA A 20 -2.48 -3.05 -13.33
N SER A 21 -3.69 -3.03 -12.72
CA SER A 21 -3.89 -2.87 -11.29
C SER A 21 -3.45 -4.10 -10.47
N THR A 22 -3.40 -5.29 -11.08
CA THR A 22 -3.11 -6.54 -10.35
C THR A 22 -1.62 -6.77 -10.10
N CYS A 23 -0.74 -6.08 -10.80
CA CYS A 23 0.70 -6.36 -10.74
C CYS A 23 1.36 -5.91 -9.43
N CYS A 24 0.94 -4.79 -8.86
CA CYS A 24 1.54 -4.22 -7.64
C CYS A 24 0.95 -4.81 -6.35
N ALA A 25 -0.29 -5.28 -6.42
CA ALA A 25 -1.00 -5.87 -5.30
C ALA A 25 -2.02 -6.89 -5.85
N PRO A 26 -1.70 -8.20 -5.85
CA PRO A 26 -2.59 -9.20 -6.41
C PRO A 26 -3.89 -9.24 -5.61
N GLY A 27 -5.03 -9.18 -6.32
CA GLY A 27 -6.36 -9.30 -5.74
C GLY A 27 -6.78 -10.77 -5.61
N ARG A 28 -7.67 -11.07 -4.67
CA ARG A 28 -8.38 -12.35 -4.64
C ARG A 28 -9.37 -12.40 -5.81
N ARG A 29 -9.59 -13.59 -6.40
CA ARG A 29 -10.73 -13.76 -7.30
C ARG A 29 -12.01 -13.55 -6.48
N PRO A 30 -13.02 -12.85 -7.02
CA PRO A 30 -14.28 -12.70 -6.31
C PRO A 30 -14.80 -14.07 -5.91
N SER A 31 -14.84 -14.38 -4.62
CA SER A 31 -15.66 -15.47 -4.10
C SER A 31 -17.12 -14.99 -4.13
N PRO A 32 -18.10 -15.86 -4.39
CA PRO A 32 -19.48 -15.48 -4.25
C PRO A 32 -19.67 -14.89 -2.85
N PRO A 33 -20.51 -13.84 -2.69
CA PRO A 33 -20.72 -13.21 -1.40
C PRO A 33 -21.17 -14.27 -0.40
N SER A 34 -20.29 -14.63 0.54
CA SER A 34 -20.71 -15.32 1.73
C SER A 34 -21.46 -14.26 2.53
N SER A 35 -22.73 -14.48 2.72
CA SER A 35 -23.62 -13.69 3.56
C SER A 35 -23.30 -13.89 5.05
N SER A 36 -22.06 -13.76 5.42
CA SER A 36 -21.65 -13.68 6.81
C SER A 36 -21.36 -12.22 7.09
N ASP A 37 -22.31 -11.60 7.77
CA ASP A 37 -22.24 -10.27 8.31
C ASP A 37 -20.85 -10.00 8.90
N HIS A 38 -20.14 -9.00 8.36
CA HIS A 38 -19.00 -8.38 8.99
C HIS A 38 -19.51 -7.58 10.21
N GLU A 39 -20.22 -8.25 11.10
CA GLU A 39 -20.64 -7.67 12.35
C GLU A 39 -19.37 -7.46 13.19
N ALA A 40 -18.98 -6.19 13.30
CA ALA A 40 -17.89 -5.80 14.18
C ALA A 40 -18.20 -6.32 15.60
N PRO A 41 -17.20 -6.80 16.34
CA PRO A 41 -17.39 -7.23 17.71
C PRO A 41 -18.05 -6.11 18.51
N GLN A 42 -19.23 -6.38 19.07
CA GLN A 42 -20.10 -5.43 19.78
C GLN A 42 -19.58 -5.11 21.20
N ARG A 43 -18.30 -4.96 21.41
CA ARG A 43 -17.77 -4.44 22.67
C ARG A 43 -16.65 -3.45 22.44
N ILE A 44 -17.05 -2.22 22.08
CA ILE A 44 -16.19 -1.06 22.31
C ILE A 44 -16.16 -0.89 23.84
N ARG A 45 -15.15 -1.44 24.50
CA ARG A 45 -14.77 -0.94 25.82
C ARG A 45 -14.07 0.38 25.56
N THR A 46 -14.75 1.49 25.82
CA THR A 46 -14.14 2.81 26.00
C THR A 46 -13.26 2.77 27.25
N THR A 47 -12.08 2.18 27.12
CA THR A 47 -10.96 2.44 28.00
C THR A 47 -10.09 3.45 27.30
N ASP A 48 -9.44 4.36 28.06
CA ASP A 48 -8.50 5.36 27.55
C ASP A 48 -7.39 4.67 26.73
N HIS A 49 -7.70 4.32 25.47
CA HIS A 49 -6.72 3.83 24.54
C HIS A 49 -5.92 5.04 24.09
N ALA A 50 -4.80 5.26 24.74
CA ALA A 50 -3.76 6.18 24.29
C ALA A 50 -3.06 5.62 23.04
N LEU A 51 -3.84 5.01 22.11
CA LEU A 51 -3.36 4.78 20.79
C LEU A 51 -2.99 6.15 20.22
N ALA A 52 -1.73 6.36 20.10
CA ALA A 52 -1.04 7.22 19.14
C ALA A 52 -1.83 8.39 18.48
N LEU A 53 -2.92 8.86 19.10
CA LEU A 53 -3.56 10.14 18.75
C LEU A 53 -2.57 11.30 18.91
N ASP A 54 -1.56 11.14 19.76
CA ASP A 54 -0.44 12.08 19.94
C ASP A 54 0.42 12.23 18.67
N ARG A 55 0.28 11.32 17.70
CA ARG A 55 1.01 11.33 16.42
C ARG A 55 0.19 11.89 15.25
N LEU A 56 -1.01 12.36 15.50
CA LEU A 56 -1.82 13.01 14.48
C LEU A 56 -1.30 14.42 14.21
N ILE A 57 -0.88 14.65 12.97
CA ILE A 57 -0.48 15.96 12.48
C ILE A 57 -1.72 16.67 11.96
N ALA A 58 -2.05 17.82 12.56
CA ALA A 58 -3.16 18.67 12.11
C ALA A 58 -2.76 19.43 10.85
N LEU A 59 -3.53 19.27 9.79
CA LEU A 59 -3.38 19.98 8.53
C LEU A 59 -4.57 20.94 8.34
N THR A 60 -4.30 22.13 7.89
CA THR A 60 -5.33 23.15 7.64
C THR A 60 -6.07 22.87 6.33
N ALA A 61 -7.30 23.34 6.24
CA ALA A 61 -8.04 23.36 4.99
C ALA A 61 -7.23 24.06 3.88
N ALA A 62 -7.21 23.46 2.70
CA ALA A 62 -6.42 23.97 1.59
C ALA A 62 -7.02 23.60 0.24
N GLU A 63 -6.69 24.39 -0.76
CA GLU A 63 -6.84 24.04 -2.18
C GLU A 63 -5.45 23.68 -2.74
N PHE A 64 -5.36 22.58 -3.48
CA PHE A 64 -4.11 22.09 -4.06
C PHE A 64 -4.32 21.45 -5.43
N TRP A 65 -3.26 21.33 -6.20
CA TRP A 65 -3.27 20.63 -7.48
C TRP A 65 -3.08 19.14 -7.25
N MET A 66 -4.15 18.37 -7.44
CA MET A 66 -4.17 16.91 -7.33
C MET A 66 -3.96 16.26 -8.69
N GLY A 67 -3.22 15.15 -8.71
CA GLY A 67 -2.96 14.34 -9.90
C GLY A 67 -1.68 14.73 -10.64
N ASP A 68 -1.46 14.07 -11.77
CA ASP A 68 -0.29 14.26 -12.64
C ASP A 68 -0.65 13.93 -14.10
N ASP A 69 -0.23 14.79 -15.02
CA ASP A 69 -0.35 14.63 -16.50
C ASP A 69 1.03 14.45 -17.16
N GLY A 70 2.08 14.26 -16.36
CA GLY A 70 3.44 14.08 -16.88
C GLY A 70 3.63 12.75 -17.60
N PRO A 71 4.75 12.60 -18.33
CA PRO A 71 5.02 11.41 -19.16
C PRO A 71 5.19 10.12 -18.31
N SER A 72 5.37 10.24 -17.02
CA SER A 72 5.46 9.10 -16.10
C SER A 72 4.14 8.77 -15.39
N SER A 73 3.06 9.52 -15.63
CA SER A 73 1.74 9.24 -15.10
C SER A 73 1.11 8.02 -15.79
N HIS A 74 0.28 7.29 -15.05
CA HIS A 74 -0.48 6.17 -15.58
C HIS A 74 -1.94 6.57 -15.82
N ALA A 75 -2.27 6.90 -17.06
CA ALA A 75 -3.63 7.30 -17.43
C ALA A 75 -4.67 6.21 -17.12
N ALA A 76 -4.30 4.94 -17.26
CA ALA A 76 -5.17 3.80 -16.93
C ALA A 76 -5.49 3.70 -15.44
N ASP A 77 -4.70 4.33 -14.57
CA ASP A 77 -4.96 4.39 -13.13
C ASP A 77 -5.73 5.65 -12.74
N GLY A 78 -6.05 6.54 -13.68
CA GLY A 78 -6.72 7.81 -13.41
C GLY A 78 -5.88 8.79 -12.58
N GLU A 79 -4.55 8.81 -12.77
CA GLU A 79 -3.68 9.78 -12.09
C GLU A 79 -3.96 11.22 -12.54
N GLY A 80 -4.29 11.41 -13.82
CA GLY A 80 -4.74 12.66 -14.42
C GLY A 80 -6.25 12.70 -14.67
N PRO A 81 -6.78 13.85 -15.12
CA PRO A 81 -6.06 15.12 -15.33
C PRO A 81 -5.70 15.81 -14.01
N ILE A 82 -4.69 16.68 -14.07
CA ILE A 82 -4.39 17.59 -12.96
C ILE A 82 -5.61 18.46 -12.71
N ARG A 83 -6.05 18.54 -11.46
CA ARG A 83 -7.27 19.28 -11.05
C ARG A 83 -7.07 20.03 -9.75
N SER A 84 -7.68 21.21 -9.64
CA SER A 84 -7.81 21.88 -8.35
C SER A 84 -8.74 21.07 -7.44
N THR A 85 -8.30 20.79 -6.23
CA THR A 85 -9.01 19.99 -5.25
C THR A 85 -8.93 20.65 -3.89
N THR A 86 -10.05 20.70 -3.18
CA THR A 86 -10.12 21.26 -1.83
C THR A 86 -10.17 20.13 -0.82
N VAL A 87 -9.43 20.26 0.27
CA VAL A 87 -9.55 19.44 1.47
C VAL A 87 -9.94 20.33 2.65
N ASP A 88 -10.84 19.83 3.49
CA ASP A 88 -11.14 20.47 4.78
C ASP A 88 -9.97 20.29 5.75
N ALA A 89 -10.00 20.98 6.88
CA ALA A 89 -9.03 20.74 7.95
C ALA A 89 -9.23 19.32 8.51
N PHE A 90 -8.14 18.58 8.65
CA PHE A 90 -8.12 17.21 9.16
C PHE A 90 -6.84 16.93 9.93
N ALA A 91 -6.77 15.80 10.60
CA ALA A 91 -5.53 15.31 11.17
C ALA A 91 -5.19 13.93 10.58
N ILE A 92 -3.90 13.68 10.35
CA ILE A 92 -3.42 12.43 9.75
C ILE A 92 -2.21 11.92 10.55
N SER A 93 -2.09 10.59 10.70
CA SER A 93 -0.95 10.02 11.42
C SER A 93 0.37 10.29 10.70
N ALA A 94 1.40 10.61 11.47
CA ALA A 94 2.75 10.86 10.94
C ALA A 94 3.28 9.67 10.12
N HIS A 95 2.91 8.47 10.45
CA HIS A 95 3.31 7.23 9.78
C HIS A 95 2.15 6.24 9.69
N THR A 96 2.36 5.12 8.98
CA THR A 96 1.41 4.00 8.89
C THR A 96 1.23 3.31 10.23
N VAL A 97 0.10 2.61 10.42
CA VAL A 97 -0.14 1.79 11.61
C VAL A 97 0.92 0.70 11.71
N THR A 98 1.54 0.60 12.88
CA THR A 98 2.61 -0.37 13.16
C THR A 98 2.08 -1.74 13.56
N ASN A 99 2.95 -2.75 13.51
CA ASN A 99 2.64 -4.09 14.05
C ASN A 99 2.26 -4.04 15.53
N ALA A 100 2.96 -3.23 16.33
CA ALA A 100 2.64 -3.06 17.75
C ALA A 100 1.24 -2.50 17.99
N GLU A 101 0.83 -1.48 17.24
CA GLU A 101 -0.50 -0.88 17.36
C GLU A 101 -1.60 -1.82 16.89
N PHE A 102 -1.32 -2.58 15.83
CA PHE A 102 -2.29 -3.56 15.33
C PHE A 102 -2.42 -4.75 16.28
N ASP A 103 -1.33 -5.16 16.94
CA ASP A 103 -1.37 -6.18 18.00
C ASP A 103 -2.22 -5.74 19.18
N GLU A 104 -2.14 -4.47 19.59
CA GLU A 104 -3.00 -3.92 20.65
C GLU A 104 -4.48 -4.00 20.23
N PHE A 105 -4.82 -3.62 19.01
CA PHE A 105 -6.17 -3.75 18.46
C PHE A 105 -6.67 -5.18 18.53
N VAL A 106 -5.92 -6.13 17.97
CA VAL A 106 -6.34 -7.54 17.91
C VAL A 106 -6.46 -8.13 19.31
N THR A 107 -5.53 -7.84 20.21
CA THR A 107 -5.54 -8.32 21.58
C THR A 107 -6.75 -7.82 22.35
N ASN A 108 -7.13 -6.54 22.17
CA ASN A 108 -8.25 -5.94 22.91
C ASN A 108 -9.63 -6.23 22.32
N SER A 109 -9.70 -6.57 21.02
CA SER A 109 -10.97 -6.78 20.31
C SER A 109 -11.23 -8.23 19.92
N GLU A 110 -10.23 -9.10 20.03
CA GLU A 110 -10.26 -10.49 19.52
C GLU A 110 -10.60 -10.55 18.03
N TYR A 111 -10.21 -9.51 17.28
CA TYR A 111 -10.49 -9.41 15.86
C TYR A 111 -9.69 -10.45 15.08
N VAL A 112 -10.36 -11.08 14.10
CA VAL A 112 -9.75 -12.03 13.16
C VAL A 112 -9.71 -11.37 11.80
N THR A 113 -8.52 -11.23 11.21
CA THR A 113 -8.31 -10.57 9.91
C THR A 113 -8.85 -11.42 8.74
N ASP A 114 -9.07 -10.79 7.60
CA ASP A 114 -9.47 -11.51 6.38
C ASP A 114 -8.39 -12.53 5.97
N ALA A 115 -7.10 -12.22 6.10
CA ALA A 115 -6.02 -13.16 5.83
C ALA A 115 -6.10 -14.41 6.72
N GLU A 116 -6.39 -14.26 8.01
CA GLU A 116 -6.58 -15.36 8.96
C GLU A 116 -7.84 -16.17 8.65
N ARG A 117 -8.95 -15.52 8.29
CA ARG A 117 -10.22 -16.20 7.91
C ARG A 117 -10.07 -17.02 6.64
N PHE A 118 -9.32 -16.51 5.65
CA PHE A 118 -9.06 -17.24 4.41
C PHE A 118 -7.96 -18.31 4.57
N GLY A 119 -7.16 -18.22 5.61
CA GLY A 119 -6.03 -19.11 5.87
C GLY A 119 -4.85 -18.94 4.93
N TRP A 120 -4.76 -17.78 4.22
CA TRP A 120 -3.64 -17.48 3.32
C TRP A 120 -3.59 -16.00 2.93
N SER A 121 -2.42 -15.55 2.49
CA SER A 121 -2.25 -14.23 1.87
C SER A 121 -1.13 -14.25 0.84
N PHE A 122 -0.98 -13.15 0.06
CA PHE A 122 0.07 -13.05 -0.94
C PHE A 122 1.40 -12.57 -0.33
N VAL A 123 2.46 -13.32 -0.61
CA VAL A 123 3.83 -13.01 -0.20
C VAL A 123 4.71 -12.92 -1.44
N PHE A 124 5.65 -11.97 -1.46
CA PHE A 124 6.65 -11.89 -2.52
C PHE A 124 7.57 -13.12 -2.49
N ALA A 125 7.70 -13.80 -3.62
CA ALA A 125 8.44 -15.07 -3.73
C ALA A 125 9.91 -14.97 -3.31
N GLY A 126 10.52 -13.79 -3.46
CA GLY A 126 11.92 -13.54 -3.09
C GLY A 126 12.18 -13.52 -1.58
N LEU A 127 11.15 -13.39 -0.75
CA LEU A 127 11.24 -13.42 0.71
C LEU A 127 11.07 -14.84 1.27
N LEU A 128 10.57 -15.78 0.45
CA LEU A 128 10.22 -17.12 0.91
C LEU A 128 11.39 -18.10 0.88
N PRO A 129 11.50 -18.98 1.88
CA PRO A 129 12.35 -20.15 1.79
C PRO A 129 12.03 -21.00 0.55
N ALA A 130 13.04 -21.61 -0.07
CA ALA A 130 12.90 -22.28 -1.35
C ALA A 130 11.83 -23.40 -1.37
N ALA A 131 11.63 -24.10 -0.25
CA ALA A 131 10.60 -25.15 -0.14
C ALA A 131 9.19 -24.53 -0.19
N LEU A 132 8.92 -23.51 0.61
CA LEU A 132 7.63 -22.82 0.68
C LEU A 132 7.31 -22.13 -0.65
N ARG A 133 8.31 -21.45 -1.24
CA ARG A 133 8.18 -20.82 -2.57
C ARG A 133 7.80 -21.80 -3.69
N ARG A 134 8.27 -23.05 -3.65
CA ARG A 134 7.91 -24.08 -4.63
C ARG A 134 6.53 -24.67 -4.38
N ALA A 135 6.11 -24.76 -3.13
CA ALA A 135 4.83 -25.35 -2.74
C ALA A 135 3.65 -24.37 -2.92
N SER A 136 3.91 -23.06 -2.90
CA SER A 136 2.85 -22.04 -2.93
C SER A 136 2.36 -21.78 -4.35
N PRO A 137 1.04 -21.76 -4.60
CA PRO A 137 0.44 -21.36 -5.88
C PRO A 137 0.83 -19.92 -6.26
N ARG A 138 0.86 -19.64 -7.56
CA ARG A 138 1.20 -18.32 -8.09
C ARG A 138 0.07 -17.78 -8.95
N PRO A 139 -0.27 -16.49 -8.83
CA PRO A 139 -1.22 -15.85 -9.72
C PRO A 139 -0.69 -15.83 -11.16
N GLU A 140 -1.58 -16.02 -12.12
CA GLU A 140 -1.26 -15.81 -13.53
C GLU A 140 -0.87 -14.35 -13.79
N GLY A 141 0.13 -14.11 -14.64
CA GLY A 141 0.62 -12.76 -14.97
C GLY A 141 1.54 -12.10 -13.93
N THR A 142 1.58 -12.59 -12.68
CA THR A 142 2.42 -12.04 -11.62
C THR A 142 3.19 -13.13 -10.85
N PRO A 143 4.13 -13.83 -11.51
CA PRO A 143 4.78 -15.04 -10.98
C PRO A 143 5.70 -14.79 -9.79
N TRP A 144 5.98 -13.54 -9.46
CA TRP A 144 6.73 -13.13 -8.27
C TRP A 144 5.88 -13.10 -6.99
N TRP A 145 4.56 -13.29 -7.08
CA TRP A 145 3.68 -13.48 -5.92
C TRP A 145 3.43 -14.97 -5.66
N CYS A 146 3.32 -15.33 -4.39
CA CYS A 146 2.92 -16.65 -3.92
C CYS A 146 1.71 -16.53 -2.99
N ALA A 147 0.67 -17.33 -3.21
CA ALA A 147 -0.41 -17.50 -2.24
C ALA A 147 0.10 -18.45 -1.15
N VAL A 148 0.44 -17.91 0.02
CA VAL A 148 1.09 -18.67 1.10
C VAL A 148 0.07 -18.97 2.18
N THR A 149 -0.13 -20.26 2.47
CA THR A 149 -0.96 -20.70 3.58
C THR A 149 -0.41 -20.18 4.90
N ASP A 150 -1.30 -19.73 5.77
CA ASP A 150 -1.02 -19.16 7.09
C ASP A 150 -0.10 -17.91 7.07
N ALA A 151 0.04 -17.25 5.91
CA ALA A 151 0.61 -15.91 5.87
C ALA A 151 -0.42 -14.91 6.39
N THR A 152 -0.06 -14.21 7.44
CA THR A 152 -0.89 -13.24 8.18
C THR A 152 -0.06 -12.06 8.63
N TRP A 153 -0.67 -11.07 9.24
CA TRP A 153 0.06 -9.94 9.81
C TRP A 153 1.07 -10.36 10.91
N ARG A 154 0.80 -11.46 11.65
CA ARG A 154 1.72 -12.01 12.67
C ARG A 154 2.84 -12.87 12.08
N ALA A 155 2.62 -13.44 10.90
CA ALA A 155 3.54 -14.31 10.19
C ALA A 155 3.66 -13.88 8.71
N PRO A 156 4.32 -12.75 8.42
CA PRO A 156 4.28 -12.10 7.09
C PRO A 156 4.86 -12.95 5.94
N GLU A 157 5.82 -13.79 6.22
CA GLU A 157 6.38 -14.72 5.23
C GLU A 157 5.79 -16.15 5.34
N GLY A 158 4.69 -16.30 6.12
CA GLY A 158 4.02 -17.58 6.36
C GLY A 158 4.63 -18.34 7.55
N PRO A 159 4.37 -19.65 7.67
CA PRO A 159 4.78 -20.47 8.80
C PRO A 159 6.27 -20.36 9.12
N GLY A 160 6.60 -20.06 10.38
CA GLY A 160 7.97 -19.90 10.86
C GLY A 160 8.54 -18.48 10.74
N SER A 161 7.77 -17.53 10.25
CA SER A 161 8.08 -16.10 10.37
C SER A 161 7.28 -15.46 11.50
N ASP A 162 7.75 -14.31 12.00
CA ASP A 162 7.08 -13.51 13.02
C ASP A 162 7.42 -12.02 12.88
N VAL A 163 6.81 -11.19 13.72
CA VAL A 163 7.01 -9.74 13.77
C VAL A 163 7.71 -9.26 15.05
N SER A 164 8.33 -10.15 15.82
CA SER A 164 8.94 -9.84 17.12
C SER A 164 10.03 -8.76 17.03
N GLU A 165 10.78 -8.72 15.94
CA GLU A 165 11.81 -7.71 15.66
C GLU A 165 11.31 -6.59 14.71
N ARG A 166 10.00 -6.55 14.44
CA ARG A 166 9.37 -5.60 13.51
C ARG A 166 8.19 -4.88 14.14
N ALA A 167 8.24 -4.64 15.46
CA ALA A 167 7.16 -3.98 16.21
C ALA A 167 6.85 -2.58 15.66
N ASP A 168 7.86 -1.85 15.21
CA ASP A 168 7.83 -0.50 14.62
C ASP A 168 7.73 -0.49 13.09
N HIS A 169 7.59 -1.65 12.45
CA HIS A 169 7.30 -1.73 11.01
C HIS A 169 5.80 -1.57 10.75
N PRO A 170 5.40 -1.14 9.53
CA PRO A 170 3.99 -1.11 9.15
C PRO A 170 3.37 -2.51 9.25
N VAL A 171 2.16 -2.60 9.77
CA VAL A 171 1.38 -3.83 9.65
C VAL A 171 1.07 -4.11 8.18
N VAL A 172 1.24 -5.36 7.76
CA VAL A 172 0.94 -5.82 6.41
C VAL A 172 0.00 -7.04 6.44
N HIS A 173 -0.42 -7.54 5.30
CA HIS A 173 -1.45 -8.59 5.18
C HIS A 173 -2.79 -8.18 5.77
N VAL A 174 -3.08 -6.89 5.74
CA VAL A 174 -4.34 -6.31 6.17
C VAL A 174 -5.17 -5.87 4.97
N SER A 175 -6.44 -6.24 4.98
CA SER A 175 -7.43 -5.85 3.98
C SER A 175 -7.99 -4.45 4.29
N TRP A 176 -8.78 -3.90 3.38
CA TRP A 176 -9.53 -2.67 3.64
C TRP A 176 -10.56 -2.86 4.76
N ASN A 177 -11.17 -4.06 4.85
CA ASN A 177 -12.07 -4.40 5.94
C ASN A 177 -11.36 -4.39 7.29
N ASP A 178 -10.15 -4.95 7.36
CA ASP A 178 -9.32 -4.97 8.57
C ASP A 178 -8.92 -3.54 8.98
N ALA A 179 -8.47 -2.73 8.04
CA ALA A 179 -8.12 -1.33 8.28
C ALA A 179 -9.32 -0.52 8.81
N ARG A 180 -10.51 -0.73 8.25
CA ARG A 180 -11.75 -0.11 8.76
C ARG A 180 -12.16 -0.63 10.13
N ALA A 181 -11.94 -1.91 10.43
CA ALA A 181 -12.21 -2.46 11.74
C ALA A 181 -11.30 -1.82 12.80
N PHE A 182 -10.01 -1.69 12.51
CA PHE A 182 -9.07 -0.92 13.34
C PHE A 182 -9.55 0.52 13.55
N CYS A 183 -9.89 1.22 12.47
CA CYS A 183 -10.36 2.61 12.56
C CYS A 183 -11.60 2.77 13.44
N ARG A 184 -12.58 1.88 13.33
CA ARG A 184 -13.77 1.90 14.19
C ARG A 184 -13.42 1.67 15.66
N TRP A 185 -12.53 0.73 15.94
CA TRP A 185 -12.08 0.45 17.29
C TRP A 185 -11.33 1.63 17.91
N ALA A 186 -10.46 2.28 17.12
CA ALA A 186 -9.65 3.41 17.58
C ALA A 186 -10.40 4.76 17.56
N GLY A 187 -11.63 4.83 17.05
CA GLY A 187 -12.40 6.09 16.93
C GLY A 187 -11.83 7.07 15.89
N VAL A 188 -11.23 6.54 14.83
CA VAL A 188 -10.62 7.27 13.71
C VAL A 188 -11.15 6.76 12.36
N ARG A 189 -10.60 7.24 11.26
CA ARG A 189 -10.97 6.82 9.90
C ARG A 189 -9.75 6.62 9.00
N LEU A 190 -9.95 6.05 7.83
CA LEU A 190 -8.97 6.14 6.76
C LEU A 190 -8.97 7.55 6.17
N PRO A 191 -7.84 8.06 5.66
CA PRO A 191 -7.82 9.28 4.87
C PRO A 191 -8.54 9.06 3.53
N THR A 192 -9.15 10.10 2.98
CA THR A 192 -9.55 10.12 1.57
C THR A 192 -8.32 10.17 0.66
N GLU A 193 -8.46 9.83 -0.63
CA GLU A 193 -7.37 9.97 -1.60
C GLU A 193 -6.88 11.42 -1.70
N ALA A 194 -7.79 12.39 -1.62
CA ALA A 194 -7.44 13.80 -1.68
C ALA A 194 -6.65 14.25 -0.44
N GLU A 195 -7.08 13.86 0.75
CA GLU A 195 -6.36 14.12 2.00
C GLU A 195 -4.97 13.46 2.00
N TRP A 196 -4.92 12.20 1.54
CA TRP A 196 -3.66 11.47 1.45
C TRP A 196 -2.67 12.16 0.51
N GLU A 197 -3.11 12.56 -0.71
CA GLU A 197 -2.23 13.20 -1.69
C GLU A 197 -1.80 14.61 -1.23
N TYR A 198 -2.71 15.39 -0.64
CA TYR A 198 -2.37 16.69 -0.04
C TYR A 198 -1.30 16.53 1.03
N ALA A 199 -1.49 15.57 1.93
CA ALA A 199 -0.53 15.26 3.00
C ALA A 199 0.82 14.80 2.43
N ALA A 200 0.81 13.92 1.41
CA ALA A 200 2.00 13.41 0.77
C ALA A 200 2.84 14.51 0.09
N ARG A 201 2.19 15.52 -0.46
CA ARG A 201 2.88 16.64 -1.11
C ARG A 201 3.71 17.49 -0.13
N GLY A 202 3.46 17.43 1.18
CA GLY A 202 4.30 18.10 2.18
C GLY A 202 4.44 19.61 1.99
N GLY A 203 3.45 20.26 1.37
CA GLY A 203 3.49 21.70 1.02
C GLY A 203 4.07 22.00 -0.36
N LEU A 204 4.59 21.00 -1.09
CA LEU A 204 5.12 21.18 -2.44
C LEU A 204 4.00 21.14 -3.49
N SER A 205 4.01 22.07 -4.41
CA SER A 205 3.06 22.10 -5.52
C SER A 205 3.58 21.26 -6.69
N ARG A 206 2.80 20.24 -7.10
CA ARG A 206 3.04 19.43 -8.30
C ARG A 206 4.37 18.66 -8.32
N ALA A 207 5.08 18.58 -7.19
CA ALA A 207 6.29 17.79 -7.08
C ALA A 207 5.99 16.30 -7.28
N ARG A 208 6.94 15.58 -7.84
CA ARG A 208 6.84 14.15 -8.15
C ARG A 208 6.87 13.30 -6.89
N TYR A 209 7.73 13.68 -5.93
CA TYR A 209 7.92 13.01 -4.65
C TYR A 209 7.63 13.95 -3.49
N PRO A 210 7.47 13.43 -2.26
CA PRO A 210 7.22 14.24 -1.05
C PRO A 210 8.31 15.28 -0.73
N TRP A 211 9.48 15.19 -1.38
CA TRP A 211 10.66 16.03 -1.17
C TRP A 211 11.12 16.81 -2.42
N GLY A 212 10.49 16.63 -3.58
CA GLY A 212 10.85 17.28 -4.83
C GLY A 212 10.70 16.38 -6.05
N ASP A 213 11.48 16.63 -7.10
CA ASP A 213 11.35 15.92 -8.38
C ASP A 213 12.42 14.84 -8.58
N GLU A 214 13.52 14.89 -7.83
CA GLU A 214 14.59 13.90 -7.90
C GLU A 214 14.34 12.77 -6.89
N LEU A 215 14.54 11.51 -7.33
CA LEU A 215 14.27 10.35 -6.50
C LEU A 215 15.24 10.24 -5.32
N ASP A 216 16.52 10.34 -5.60
CA ASP A 216 17.60 10.22 -4.64
C ASP A 216 18.55 11.42 -4.81
N GLU A 217 19.12 11.92 -3.72
CA GLU A 217 20.10 13.01 -3.71
C GLU A 217 21.44 12.48 -3.16
N ASP A 218 22.53 12.68 -3.89
CA ASP A 218 23.91 12.38 -3.46
C ASP A 218 24.08 11.01 -2.79
N GLU A 219 23.54 9.95 -3.40
CA GLU A 219 23.53 8.57 -2.86
C GLU A 219 22.71 8.39 -1.56
N SER A 220 21.94 9.40 -1.15
CA SER A 220 21.02 9.33 -0.02
C SER A 220 19.66 8.81 -0.47
N PHE A 221 19.28 7.63 -0.03
CA PHE A 221 17.97 7.06 -0.31
C PHE A 221 16.89 7.74 0.54
N ARG A 222 15.80 8.14 -0.11
CA ARG A 222 14.71 8.89 0.52
C ARG A 222 13.46 8.03 0.80
N CYS A 223 13.43 6.81 0.28
CA CYS A 223 12.31 5.88 0.46
C CYS A 223 12.72 4.42 0.27
N ASN A 224 11.95 3.53 0.87
CA ASN A 224 12.10 2.08 0.71
C ASN A 224 11.36 1.62 -0.55
N ILE A 225 12.10 1.38 -1.62
CA ILE A 225 11.62 0.80 -2.88
C ILE A 225 12.57 -0.29 -3.37
N TRP A 226 12.20 -1.02 -4.39
CA TRP A 226 13.07 -2.02 -4.97
C TRP A 226 14.34 -1.39 -5.56
N ARG A 227 15.51 -1.86 -5.12
CA ARG A 227 16.82 -1.42 -5.62
C ARG A 227 17.50 -2.55 -6.36
N GLY A 228 17.74 -2.37 -7.67
CA GLY A 228 18.42 -3.38 -8.52
C GLY A 228 17.59 -3.80 -9.71
N SER A 229 17.44 -5.08 -9.99
CA SER A 229 16.73 -5.60 -11.18
C SER A 229 15.45 -6.34 -10.78
N PHE A 230 14.30 -5.73 -10.97
CA PHE A 230 13.01 -6.35 -10.61
C PHE A 230 12.63 -7.44 -11.62
N PRO A 231 12.10 -8.58 -11.19
CA PRO A 231 11.93 -9.07 -9.81
C PRO A 231 13.09 -9.98 -9.34
N ALA A 232 14.20 -10.02 -10.09
CA ALA A 232 15.24 -11.03 -9.95
C ALA A 232 16.21 -10.75 -8.78
N ARG A 233 16.58 -9.49 -8.57
CA ARG A 233 17.60 -9.12 -7.59
C ARG A 233 17.28 -7.78 -6.93
N ASN A 234 16.92 -7.81 -5.64
CA ASN A 234 16.95 -6.63 -4.78
C ASN A 234 18.30 -6.54 -4.09
N THR A 235 19.01 -5.44 -4.30
CA THR A 235 20.30 -5.18 -3.65
C THR A 235 20.16 -4.72 -2.21
N ALA A 236 18.96 -4.25 -1.82
CA ALA A 236 18.69 -3.61 -0.54
C ALA A 236 19.68 -2.45 -0.26
N ALA A 237 20.01 -1.67 -1.28
CA ALA A 237 20.94 -0.55 -1.14
C ALA A 237 20.38 0.54 -0.20
N ASP A 238 19.07 0.66 -0.10
CA ASP A 238 18.34 1.51 0.85
C ASP A 238 18.28 0.94 2.29
N GLY A 239 18.88 -0.22 2.53
CA GLY A 239 18.96 -0.89 3.82
C GLY A 239 17.93 -2.00 4.03
N TYR A 240 16.89 -2.12 3.17
CA TYR A 240 15.76 -2.99 3.43
C TYR A 240 15.42 -3.92 2.25
N ARG A 241 15.04 -5.15 2.55
CA ARG A 241 14.58 -6.14 1.55
C ARG A 241 13.07 -6.29 1.50
N SER A 242 12.40 -5.91 2.57
CA SER A 242 10.95 -5.91 2.75
C SER A 242 10.53 -4.58 3.38
N THR A 243 9.57 -4.56 4.29
CA THR A 243 9.21 -3.33 5.02
C THR A 243 10.39 -2.76 5.82
N ALA A 244 10.41 -1.45 5.97
CA ALA A 244 11.29 -0.70 6.85
C ALA A 244 10.50 -0.19 8.08
N PRO A 245 11.17 0.16 9.19
CA PRO A 245 10.53 0.91 10.28
C PRO A 245 9.76 2.12 9.76
N VAL A 246 8.66 2.48 10.42
CA VAL A 246 7.75 3.52 9.92
C VAL A 246 8.36 4.92 9.88
N GLU A 247 9.48 5.14 10.54
CA GLU A 247 10.25 6.40 10.57
C GLU A 247 11.67 6.25 10.01
N ALA A 248 11.89 5.25 9.13
CA ALA A 248 13.24 4.93 8.64
C ALA A 248 13.87 6.00 7.74
N PHE A 249 13.09 6.88 7.16
CA PHE A 249 13.55 7.94 6.25
C PHE A 249 13.10 9.31 6.74
N GLU A 250 13.71 10.38 6.20
CA GLU A 250 13.33 11.74 6.56
C GLU A 250 11.86 12.05 6.22
N PRO A 251 11.13 12.74 7.10
CA PRO A 251 9.75 13.11 6.84
C PRO A 251 9.65 14.20 5.77
N ASN A 252 8.46 14.35 5.19
CA ASN A 252 8.17 15.44 4.28
C ASN A 252 7.97 16.77 5.02
N GLY A 253 7.71 17.87 4.28
CA GLY A 253 7.56 19.20 4.85
C GLY A 253 6.40 19.38 5.86
N PHE A 254 5.49 18.42 5.96
CA PHE A 254 4.45 18.38 6.99
C PHE A 254 4.79 17.46 8.16
N GLY A 255 5.95 16.80 8.17
CA GLY A 255 6.37 15.89 9.22
C GLY A 255 5.84 14.46 9.04
N LEU A 256 5.44 14.08 7.82
CA LEU A 256 4.88 12.75 7.52
C LEU A 256 5.95 11.84 6.93
N TYR A 257 6.05 10.64 7.46
CA TYR A 257 7.05 9.65 7.08
C TYR A 257 6.51 8.70 6.01
N ASN A 258 7.41 8.22 5.15
CA ASN A 258 7.18 7.13 4.19
C ASN A 258 5.90 7.30 3.35
N MET A 259 5.58 8.53 2.94
CA MET A 259 4.42 8.79 2.09
C MET A 259 4.55 8.14 0.71
N VAL A 260 5.75 7.73 0.31
CA VAL A 260 5.98 6.89 -0.87
C VAL A 260 6.96 5.77 -0.54
N GLY A 261 6.80 4.62 -1.19
CA GLY A 261 7.54 3.40 -0.87
C GLY A 261 7.01 2.67 0.36
N ASN A 262 7.77 1.80 0.93
CA ASN A 262 7.49 0.93 2.07
C ASN A 262 6.26 0.04 1.87
N VAL A 263 5.05 0.53 2.08
CA VAL A 263 3.80 -0.22 1.84
C VAL A 263 2.77 0.63 1.10
N TRP A 264 1.95 -0.01 0.27
CA TRP A 264 0.71 0.58 -0.22
C TRP A 264 -0.21 0.91 0.95
N GLU A 265 -0.91 2.04 0.87
CA GLU A 265 -1.78 2.51 1.93
C GLU A 265 -3.23 2.58 1.47
N TRP A 266 -4.11 1.89 2.19
CA TRP A 266 -5.55 1.97 1.96
C TRP A 266 -6.08 3.38 2.21
N THR A 267 -7.00 3.82 1.33
CA THR A 267 -7.79 5.04 1.51
C THR A 267 -9.27 4.72 1.71
N ALA A 268 -10.04 5.73 2.07
CA ALA A 268 -11.48 5.58 2.27
C ALA A 268 -12.27 5.42 0.95
N ASP A 269 -11.67 5.83 -0.18
CA ASP A 269 -12.39 5.99 -1.43
C ASP A 269 -12.53 4.69 -2.21
N PRO A 270 -13.74 4.42 -2.76
CA PRO A 270 -13.93 3.41 -3.78
C PRO A 270 -13.08 3.72 -5.02
N TRP A 271 -12.54 2.67 -5.65
CA TRP A 271 -11.73 2.84 -6.84
C TRP A 271 -12.51 3.38 -8.03
N ARG A 272 -12.00 4.44 -8.63
CA ARG A 272 -12.49 5.03 -9.88
C ARG A 272 -11.34 5.50 -10.73
N VAL A 273 -11.39 5.21 -12.02
CA VAL A 273 -10.41 5.71 -13.00
C VAL A 273 -10.85 7.09 -13.50
N ASP A 274 -12.15 7.27 -13.71
CA ASP A 274 -12.71 8.58 -14.04
C ASP A 274 -13.11 9.35 -12.76
N HIS A 275 -12.94 10.64 -12.79
CA HIS A 275 -13.24 11.54 -11.68
C HIS A 275 -14.59 12.23 -11.85
N SER A 276 -15.39 11.86 -12.87
CA SER A 276 -16.63 12.52 -13.27
C SER A 276 -17.90 11.92 -12.67
N GLY A 277 -17.81 10.73 -12.06
CA GLY A 277 -18.95 9.98 -11.56
C GLY A 277 -19.40 10.35 -10.14
N SER A 278 -20.71 10.16 -9.86
CA SER A 278 -21.25 10.27 -8.50
C SER A 278 -20.61 9.22 -7.57
N PRO A 279 -20.38 9.54 -6.28
CA PRO A 279 -19.86 8.59 -5.29
C PRO A 279 -20.67 7.27 -5.18
N HIS A 280 -21.91 7.26 -5.62
CA HIS A 280 -22.82 6.12 -5.49
C HIS A 280 -22.77 5.10 -6.65
N GLU A 281 -21.98 5.33 -7.71
CA GLU A 281 -21.95 4.47 -8.91
C GLU A 281 -20.72 3.57 -9.04
N ALA A 282 -19.79 3.60 -8.08
CA ALA A 282 -18.65 2.67 -8.11
C ALA A 282 -19.09 1.28 -7.65
N PRO A 283 -18.61 0.20 -8.31
CA PRO A 283 -18.76 -1.13 -7.72
C PRO A 283 -18.01 -1.11 -6.37
N GLU A 284 -18.75 -1.35 -5.28
CA GLU A 284 -18.25 -1.37 -3.89
C GLU A 284 -17.20 -2.47 -3.62
N SER A 285 -16.64 -3.05 -4.68
CA SER A 285 -15.76 -4.21 -4.57
C SER A 285 -14.27 -3.87 -4.51
N ARG A 286 -13.87 -2.65 -4.87
CA ARG A 286 -12.46 -2.23 -4.89
C ARG A 286 -12.27 -0.86 -4.26
N TYR A 287 -11.16 -0.69 -3.54
CA TYR A 287 -10.79 0.56 -2.87
C TYR A 287 -9.43 1.04 -3.33
N ALA A 288 -9.24 2.35 -3.34
CA ALA A 288 -8.01 2.96 -3.78
C ALA A 288 -6.90 2.80 -2.74
N MET A 289 -5.68 2.64 -3.24
CA MET A 289 -4.46 2.61 -2.46
C MET A 289 -3.45 3.61 -3.04
N ARG A 290 -2.61 4.16 -2.18
CA ARG A 290 -1.65 5.21 -2.50
C ARG A 290 -0.24 4.85 -2.04
N GLY A 291 0.77 5.55 -2.56
CA GLY A 291 2.14 5.58 -2.04
C GLY A 291 3.12 4.59 -2.68
N GLY A 292 2.67 3.50 -3.27
CA GLY A 292 3.59 2.45 -3.72
C GLY A 292 4.13 1.61 -2.55
N SER A 293 5.13 0.78 -2.81
CA SER A 293 5.70 -0.10 -1.78
C SER A 293 7.16 -0.43 -2.04
N HIS A 294 7.80 -1.13 -1.11
CA HIS A 294 9.14 -1.68 -1.23
C HIS A 294 9.36 -2.57 -2.47
N MET A 295 8.30 -2.98 -3.13
CA MET A 295 8.36 -3.75 -4.38
C MET A 295 8.29 -2.91 -5.64
N CYS A 296 8.06 -1.60 -5.54
CA CYS A 296 7.98 -0.73 -6.70
C CYS A 296 9.35 -0.45 -7.32
N HIS A 297 9.45 -0.51 -8.64
CA HIS A 297 10.64 -0.21 -9.44
C HIS A 297 10.26 0.50 -10.72
N ASP A 298 11.10 1.36 -11.25
CA ASP A 298 10.84 2.16 -12.45
C ASP A 298 10.56 1.30 -13.69
N SER A 299 11.30 0.20 -13.85
CA SER A 299 11.12 -0.71 -15.00
C SER A 299 9.83 -1.54 -14.92
N TYR A 300 9.10 -1.48 -13.80
CA TYR A 300 7.96 -2.35 -13.57
C TYR A 300 6.65 -1.58 -13.35
N CYS A 301 6.56 -0.79 -12.31
CA CYS A 301 5.32 -0.10 -11.97
C CYS A 301 5.46 1.41 -11.81
N ASN A 302 6.64 1.92 -11.43
CA ASN A 302 6.91 3.34 -11.21
C ASN A 302 5.83 4.07 -10.36
N ARG A 303 5.21 3.35 -9.39
CA ARG A 303 4.07 3.85 -8.60
C ARG A 303 4.46 4.30 -7.20
N TYR A 304 5.68 4.81 -7.01
CA TYR A 304 6.17 5.44 -5.78
C TYR A 304 6.24 6.97 -5.94
N ARG A 305 5.22 7.55 -6.58
CA ARG A 305 5.03 9.00 -6.79
C ARG A 305 3.80 9.46 -6.03
N VAL A 306 3.76 10.74 -5.63
CA VAL A 306 2.63 11.26 -4.83
C VAL A 306 1.29 11.17 -5.56
N SER A 307 1.27 11.24 -6.89
CA SER A 307 0.07 11.11 -7.71
C SER A 307 -0.34 9.66 -7.98
N ALA A 308 0.58 8.70 -7.78
CA ALA A 308 0.37 7.31 -8.17
C ALA A 308 -0.76 6.65 -7.35
N ARG A 309 -1.53 5.83 -8.05
CA ARG A 309 -2.72 5.15 -7.54
C ARG A 309 -2.74 3.69 -7.99
N THR A 310 -3.38 2.87 -7.21
CA THR A 310 -3.80 1.51 -7.58
C THR A 310 -5.01 1.12 -6.75
N SER A 311 -5.54 -0.09 -6.92
CA SER A 311 -6.67 -0.58 -6.13
C SER A 311 -6.56 -2.06 -5.83
N ASN A 312 -7.29 -2.50 -4.82
CA ASN A 312 -7.52 -3.92 -4.57
C ASN A 312 -8.96 -4.16 -4.09
N SER A 313 -9.39 -5.43 -4.05
CA SER A 313 -10.67 -5.81 -3.44
C SER A 313 -10.67 -5.51 -1.94
N ALA A 314 -11.85 -5.25 -1.38
CA ALA A 314 -12.01 -4.91 0.04
C ALA A 314 -11.44 -5.97 1.00
N ASP A 315 -11.42 -7.24 0.57
CA ASP A 315 -10.90 -8.41 1.28
C ASP A 315 -9.46 -8.79 0.86
N GLY A 316 -8.88 -8.05 -0.09
CA GLY A 316 -7.54 -8.29 -0.62
C GLY A 316 -6.45 -7.93 0.37
N SER A 317 -5.43 -8.78 0.51
CA SER A 317 -4.28 -8.53 1.38
C SER A 317 -2.99 -9.08 0.79
N SER A 318 -1.87 -8.45 1.09
CA SER A 318 -0.54 -8.92 0.71
C SER A 318 0.55 -8.34 1.61
N GLY A 319 1.76 -8.88 1.53
CA GLY A 319 2.91 -8.46 2.35
C GLY A 319 3.46 -7.07 2.04
N ASN A 320 2.78 -6.28 1.23
CA ASN A 320 3.16 -4.90 0.89
C ASN A 320 1.99 -3.91 0.97
N ILE A 321 0.90 -4.28 1.65
CA ILE A 321 -0.28 -3.42 1.85
C ILE A 321 -0.47 -3.19 3.35
N GLY A 322 -0.53 -1.93 3.74
CA GLY A 322 -0.85 -1.44 5.07
C GLY A 322 -1.82 -0.25 5.00
N PHE A 323 -1.82 0.62 6.02
CA PHE A 323 -2.68 1.81 6.05
C PHE A 323 -2.18 2.82 7.07
N ARG A 324 -2.61 4.08 6.91
CA ARG A 324 -2.52 5.11 7.95
C ARG A 324 -3.90 5.62 8.31
N ILE A 325 -4.00 6.36 9.42
CA ILE A 325 -5.26 6.85 9.95
C ILE A 325 -5.39 8.36 9.83
N ALA A 326 -6.63 8.83 9.79
CA ALA A 326 -7.00 10.24 9.81
C ALA A 326 -8.16 10.50 10.81
N ARG A 327 -8.36 11.77 11.14
CA ARG A 327 -9.46 12.20 12.02
C ARG A 327 -10.10 13.48 11.49
#